data_9ebb482be7ced43c82bdc2d60069979e
#
_entry.id   9ebb482be7ced43c82bdc2d60069979e
#
_cell.length_a   1.000
_cell.length_b   1.000
_cell.length_c   1.000
_cell.angle_alpha   90.00
_cell.angle_beta   90.00
_cell.angle_gamma   90.00
#
_symmetry.space_group_name_H-M   'P 1'
#
loop_
_entity.id
_entity.type
_entity.pdbx_description
1 polymer ?
#
loop_
_entity_poly.entity_id
_entity_poly.type
_entity_poly.pdbx_seq_one_letter_code
_entity_poly.pdbx_strand_id
1 'polypeptide(L)' 'MNQELNVDISQTLPVTCDECGHTYFEQGLVIRKASGFLTGTGKPTYIPIPVFLCKKCGHVNSEFQPKQGKEL' A
#
# COMPACT_ATOMS: atom_id res chain seq x y z
N MET A 1 13.81 -11.72 -6.05
CA MET A 1 14.09 -11.26 -6.22
C MET A 1 14.68 -10.51 -5.97
N ASN A 2 14.94 -10.22 -5.89
CA ASN A 2 15.35 -9.47 -5.60
C ASN A 2 15.92 -8.57 -6.29
N GLN A 3 15.65 -7.68 -6.28
CA GLN A 3 16.16 -6.92 -7.01
C GLN A 3 17.32 -6.36 -6.58
N GLU A 4 18.22 -6.04 -7.23
CA GLU A 4 19.24 -5.48 -6.73
C GLU A 4 19.11 -4.08 -6.75
N LEU A 5 19.25 -3.36 -5.74
CA LEU A 5 19.14 -1.97 -5.65
C LEU A 5 20.51 -1.44 -5.78
N ASN A 6 20.73 -0.52 -6.67
CA ASN A 6 22.01 0.08 -6.82
C ASN A 6 22.18 1.33 -6.01
N VAL A 7 21.40 1.56 -4.97
CA VAL A 7 21.55 2.73 -4.13
C VAL A 7 21.87 2.31 -2.73
N ASP A 8 22.61 3.12 -2.01
CA ASP A 8 22.89 2.89 -0.63
C ASP A 8 21.78 3.47 0.18
N ILE A 9 21.61 2.99 1.39
CA ILE A 9 20.62 3.54 2.29
C ILE A 9 20.88 5.02 2.50
N SER A 10 22.13 5.42 2.50
CA SER A 10 22.43 6.83 2.73
C SER A 10 21.94 7.72 1.59
N GLN A 11 21.58 7.15 0.46
CA GLN A 11 21.07 7.94 -0.62
C GLN A 11 19.56 8.00 -0.63
N THR A 12 18.92 7.48 0.38
CA THR A 12 17.47 7.45 0.44
C THR A 12 16.98 8.36 1.54
N LEU A 13 15.69 8.56 1.59
CA LEU A 13 15.09 9.41 2.60
C LEU A 13 14.19 8.59 3.49
N PRO A 14 14.15 8.90 4.77
CA PRO A 14 13.26 8.18 5.66
C PRO A 14 11.82 8.57 5.38
N VAL A 15 10.90 7.66 5.63
CA VAL A 15 9.49 7.93 5.48
C VAL A 15 8.91 8.10 6.87
N THR A 16 8.11 9.13 7.05
CA THR A 16 7.45 9.34 8.34
C THR A 16 5.96 9.34 8.12
N CYS A 17 5.24 9.02 9.17
CA CYS A 17 3.78 8.98 9.11
C CYS A 17 3.23 10.37 8.87
N ASP A 18 2.30 10.49 7.93
CA ASP A 18 1.68 11.77 7.62
C ASP A 18 0.87 12.30 8.78
N GLU A 19 0.38 11.42 9.66
CA GLU A 19 -0.46 11.85 10.74
C GLU A 19 0.28 12.11 12.04
N CYS A 20 1.16 11.24 12.45
CA CYS A 20 1.80 11.38 13.74
C CYS A 20 3.31 11.55 13.68
N GLY A 21 3.91 11.43 12.51
CA GLY A 21 5.35 11.63 12.39
C GLY A 21 6.21 10.46 12.82
N HIS A 22 5.60 9.34 13.17
CA HIS A 22 6.37 8.18 13.60
C HIS A 22 7.13 7.60 12.42
N THR A 23 8.22 6.92 12.67
CA THR A 23 9.06 6.43 11.60
C THR A 23 9.07 4.93 11.43
N TYR A 24 8.35 4.18 12.26
CA TYR A 24 8.31 2.74 12.10
C TYR A 24 6.97 2.31 11.55
N PHE A 25 7.00 1.39 10.60
CA PHE A 25 5.81 0.94 9.92
C PHE A 25 5.72 -0.57 9.93
N GLU A 26 4.53 -1.10 9.73
CA GLU A 26 4.37 -2.53 9.61
C GLU A 26 3.60 -2.78 8.33
N GLN A 27 3.65 -3.98 7.83
CA GLN A 27 3.00 -4.29 6.59
C GLN A 27 1.61 -4.84 6.85
N GLY A 28 0.64 -4.39 6.10
CA GLY A 28 -0.71 -4.90 6.21
C GLY A 28 -1.28 -5.10 4.83
N LEU A 29 -2.54 -5.48 4.75
CA LEU A 29 -3.17 -5.68 3.48
C LEU A 29 -4.45 -4.88 3.41
N VAL A 30 -4.64 -4.22 2.28
CA VAL A 30 -5.91 -3.58 1.99
C VAL A 30 -6.60 -4.50 1.01
N ILE A 31 -7.85 -4.81 1.23
CA ILE A 31 -8.59 -5.69 0.35
C ILE A 31 -9.54 -4.86 -0.48
N ARG A 32 -9.40 -4.94 -1.78
CA ARG A 32 -10.30 -4.25 -2.68
C ARG A 32 -11.25 -5.27 -3.29
N LYS A 33 -12.46 -4.84 -3.64
CA LYS A 33 -13.44 -5.75 -4.14
C LYS A 33 -13.84 -5.30 -5.53
N ALA A 34 -13.77 -6.18 -6.48
CA ALA A 34 -14.23 -5.90 -7.82
C ALA A 34 -15.56 -6.60 -8.00
N SER A 35 -16.57 -5.91 -8.47
CA SER A 35 -17.90 -6.50 -8.58
C SER A 35 -17.91 -7.56 -9.68
N GLY A 36 -18.82 -8.47 -9.61
CA GLY A 36 -18.94 -9.48 -10.61
C GLY A 36 -19.26 -8.92 -11.97
N PHE A 37 -19.85 -7.74 -11.99
CA PHE A 37 -20.17 -7.10 -13.24
C PHE A 37 -18.85 -6.66 -13.90
N LEU A 38 -17.92 -6.12 -13.15
CA LEU A 38 -16.66 -5.71 -13.71
C LEU A 38 -15.79 -6.89 -14.12
N THR A 39 -15.81 -7.95 -13.35
CA THR A 39 -14.96 -9.09 -13.64
C THR A 39 -15.55 -9.97 -14.71
N GLY A 40 -16.83 -9.82 -15.02
CA GLY A 40 -17.46 -10.66 -16.01
C GLY A 40 -17.80 -12.05 -15.53
N THR A 41 -17.58 -12.35 -14.26
CA THR A 41 -17.83 -13.70 -13.76
C THR A 41 -19.12 -13.81 -13.00
N GLY A 42 -19.75 -12.72 -12.69
CA GLY A 42 -20.97 -12.73 -11.90
C GLY A 42 -20.74 -12.81 -10.42
N LYS A 43 -19.50 -12.91 -9.98
CA LYS A 43 -19.18 -12.97 -8.58
C LYS A 43 -18.15 -11.97 -8.24
N PRO A 44 -18.16 -11.42 -7.03
CA PRO A 44 -17.17 -10.43 -6.65
C PRO A 44 -15.80 -11.09 -6.51
N THR A 45 -14.78 -10.35 -6.80
CA THR A 45 -13.42 -10.82 -6.64
C THR A 45 -12.72 -9.89 -5.68
N TYR A 46 -11.96 -10.46 -4.75
CA TYR A 46 -11.26 -9.66 -3.75
C TYR A 46 -9.79 -9.62 -4.10
N ILE A 47 -9.22 -8.45 -4.06
CA ILE A 47 -7.84 -8.23 -4.48
C ILE A 47 -7.05 -7.73 -3.28
N PRO A 48 -6.07 -8.49 -2.80
CA PRO A 48 -5.26 -8.05 -1.68
C PRO A 48 -4.13 -7.16 -2.18
N ILE A 49 -3.92 -6.03 -1.54
CA ILE A 49 -2.89 -5.10 -1.91
C ILE A 49 -2.05 -4.82 -0.68
N PRO A 50 -0.76 -5.16 -0.68
CA PRO A 50 0.06 -4.90 0.48
C PRO A 50 0.33 -3.42 0.64
N VAL A 51 0.27 -2.93 1.85
CA VAL A 51 0.55 -1.55 2.15
C VAL A 51 1.36 -1.49 3.43
N PHE A 52 1.95 -0.33 3.71
CA PHE A 52 2.64 -0.13 4.97
C PHE A 52 1.82 0.83 5.80
N LEU A 53 1.68 0.53 7.07
CA LEU A 53 0.92 1.41 7.94
C LEU A 53 1.75 1.75 9.16
N CYS A 54 1.49 2.88 9.75
CA CYS A 54 2.23 3.35 10.89
C CYS A 54 2.03 2.43 12.06
N LYS A 55 3.14 2.01 12.70
CA LYS A 55 3.02 1.10 13.80
C LYS A 55 2.44 1.77 15.02
N LYS A 56 2.47 3.06 15.10
CA LYS A 56 1.95 3.75 16.26
C LYS A 56 0.48 4.11 16.12
N CYS A 57 0.07 4.69 15.03
CA CYS A 57 -1.30 5.15 14.90
C CYS A 57 -2.12 4.39 13.86
N GLY A 58 -1.48 3.54 13.07
CA GLY A 58 -2.20 2.74 12.10
C GLY A 58 -2.54 3.45 10.80
N HIS A 59 -2.06 4.66 10.64
CA HIS A 59 -2.38 5.42 9.44
C HIS A 59 -1.56 4.89 8.26
N VAL A 60 -2.15 4.88 7.08
CA VAL A 60 -1.45 4.52 5.87
C VAL A 60 -1.19 5.80 5.11
N ASN A 61 0.08 6.14 4.91
CA ASN A 61 0.42 7.37 4.22
C ASN A 61 -0.17 7.36 2.83
N SER A 62 -0.46 8.53 2.31
CA SER A 62 -1.09 8.62 1.01
C SER A 62 -0.24 8.00 -0.08
N GLU A 63 1.07 8.03 0.07
CA GLU A 63 1.94 7.45 -0.94
C GLU A 63 1.87 5.93 -0.96
N PHE A 64 1.34 5.30 0.10
CA PHE A 64 1.22 3.86 0.15
C PHE A 64 -0.19 3.39 -0.16
N GLN A 65 -1.13 4.29 -0.29
CA GLN A 65 -2.50 3.88 -0.53
C GLN A 65 -2.70 3.50 -1.97
N PRO A 66 -3.51 2.49 -2.24
CA PRO A 66 -3.74 2.13 -3.62
C PRO A 66 -4.48 3.23 -4.33
N LYS A 67 -4.17 3.44 -5.58
CA LYS A 67 -4.84 4.44 -6.30
C LYS A 67 -6.25 4.03 -6.57
N GLN A 68 -7.13 4.99 -6.70
CA GLN A 68 -8.47 4.67 -6.87
C GLN A 68 -8.94 5.06 -8.19
N GLY A 69 -9.88 4.33 -8.67
CA GLY A 69 -10.58 4.78 -9.77
C GLY A 69 -9.98 4.77 -11.05
N LYS A 70 -9.24 5.67 -11.42
CA LYS A 70 -8.91 5.71 -12.63
C LYS A 70 -8.02 4.77 -13.11
N GLU A 71 -7.49 4.02 -12.38
CA GLU A 71 -6.68 3.12 -12.88
C GLU A 71 -7.27 2.03 -13.40
N LEU A 72 -8.31 1.93 -13.57
CA LEU A 72 -8.90 0.79 -14.03
C LEU A 72 -9.34 0.88 -15.25
#